data_2755f890eccc86b03e9c952e9d4ab69c
#
_entry.id   2755f890eccc86b03e9c952e9d4ab69c
#
_cell.length_a   1.000
_cell.length_b   1.000
_cell.length_c   1.000
_cell.angle_alpha   90.00
_cell.angle_beta   90.00
_cell.angle_gamma   90.00
#
_symmetry.space_group_name_H-M   'P 1'
#
loop_
_entity.id
_entity.type
_entity.pdbx_description
1 polymer ?
#
loop_
_entity_poly.entity_id
_entity_poly.type
_entity_poly.pdbx_seq_one_letter_code
_entity_poly.pdbx_strand_id
1 'polypeptide(L)'
;GYLSPRAKKLVPGRVGFRSHEDIWDMKSDRMVLPEDASRFEFTTLHFGALQGLAISIEEMVDIGQDEIWAHDIRLADAVIEGATSMGLEVVSPTDADQRSAIVSIRTPDGEDSSQIVRRLQDEFGILVTDRSGMIRVSPHIDNDTHQIETLFQSLRTILGKTSS
;
A
#
# COMPACT_ATOMS: atom_id res chain seq x y z
N GLY A 1 4.32 7.98 -13.84
CA GLY A 1 5.03 6.68 -13.83
C GLY A 1 6.50 6.81 -14.11
N TYR A 2 7.30 5.96 -13.48
CA TYR A 2 8.74 5.85 -13.76
C TYR A 2 9.01 4.75 -14.78
N LEU A 3 9.80 5.06 -15.81
CA LEU A 3 10.23 4.10 -16.83
C LEU A 3 11.73 3.84 -16.71
N SER A 4 12.12 2.67 -16.22
CA SER A 4 13.54 2.30 -16.13
C SER A 4 14.18 2.18 -17.52
N PRO A 5 15.52 2.31 -17.65
CA PRO A 5 16.20 2.10 -18.92
C PRO A 5 15.92 0.74 -19.57
N ARG A 6 15.64 -0.31 -18.78
CA ARG A 6 15.26 -1.65 -19.25
C ARG A 6 13.90 -1.68 -19.93
N ALA A 7 12.99 -0.78 -19.51
CA ALA A 7 11.62 -0.71 -20.00
C ALA A 7 11.45 0.17 -21.26
N LYS A 8 12.53 0.77 -21.78
CA LYS A 8 12.48 1.63 -22.99
C LYS A 8 11.93 0.90 -24.25
N LYS A 9 11.98 -0.44 -24.27
CA LYS A 9 11.46 -1.25 -25.38
C LYS A 9 9.98 -1.60 -25.25
N LEU A 10 9.34 -1.26 -24.12
CA LEU A 10 7.92 -1.50 -23.94
C LEU A 10 7.10 -0.62 -24.89
N VAL A 11 6.16 -1.27 -25.57
CA VAL A 11 5.21 -0.58 -26.45
C VAL A 11 3.91 -0.33 -25.70
N PRO A 12 3.37 0.91 -25.71
CA PRO A 12 2.07 1.18 -25.12
C PRO A 12 0.97 0.32 -25.72
N GLY A 13 0.14 -0.32 -24.90
CA GLY A 13 -1.05 -1.03 -25.37
C GLY A 13 -2.19 -0.09 -25.80
N ARG A 14 -2.08 1.19 -25.50
CA ARG A 14 -3.01 2.25 -25.90
C ARG A 14 -2.22 3.52 -26.18
N VAL A 15 -2.51 4.17 -27.27
CA VAL A 15 -1.89 5.42 -27.71
C VAL A 15 -2.96 6.49 -27.97
N GLY A 16 -2.57 7.74 -27.86
CA GLY A 16 -3.39 8.90 -28.18
C GLY A 16 -2.52 10.11 -28.49
N PHE A 17 -3.08 11.29 -28.59
CA PHE A 17 -2.36 12.48 -29.07
C PHE A 17 -1.12 12.82 -28.20
N ARG A 18 -1.16 12.50 -26.88
CA ARG A 18 -0.02 12.75 -25.99
C ARG A 18 1.07 11.68 -26.05
N SER A 19 0.78 10.53 -26.67
CA SER A 19 1.80 9.47 -26.86
C SER A 19 2.74 9.79 -28.03
N HIS A 20 2.51 10.86 -28.79
CA HIS A 20 3.36 11.27 -29.90
C HIS A 20 4.49 12.18 -29.43
N GLU A 21 5.68 12.07 -30.05
CA GLU A 21 6.83 12.92 -29.77
C GLU A 21 6.49 14.40 -29.93
N ASP A 22 5.74 14.75 -30.99
CA ASP A 22 5.11 16.06 -31.14
C ASP A 22 3.60 15.93 -30.90
N ILE A 23 3.12 16.35 -29.74
CA ILE A 23 1.71 16.28 -29.34
C ILE A 23 0.77 17.11 -30.23
N TRP A 24 1.30 18.01 -31.05
CA TRP A 24 0.55 18.84 -32.01
C TRP A 24 0.53 18.27 -33.42
N ASP A 25 1.28 17.19 -33.69
CA ASP A 25 1.17 16.46 -34.96
C ASP A 25 -0.08 15.58 -34.96
N MET A 26 -1.18 16.15 -35.39
CA MET A 26 -2.50 15.52 -35.44
C MET A 26 -2.72 14.62 -36.66
N LYS A 27 -1.67 14.20 -37.36
CA LYS A 27 -1.80 13.33 -38.52
C LYS A 27 -2.10 11.90 -38.10
N SER A 28 -3.12 11.31 -38.71
CA SER A 28 -3.57 9.96 -38.36
C SER A 28 -2.78 8.82 -39.02
N ASP A 29 -1.86 9.15 -39.94
CA ASP A 29 -1.11 8.18 -40.75
C ASP A 29 0.22 7.77 -40.15
N ARG A 30 0.61 8.36 -39.02
CA ARG A 30 1.89 8.05 -38.33
C ARG A 30 1.78 8.24 -36.83
N MET A 31 2.61 7.48 -36.11
CA MET A 31 2.81 7.61 -34.67
C MET A 31 4.31 7.47 -34.38
N VAL A 32 4.92 8.54 -33.88
CA VAL A 32 6.30 8.54 -33.42
C VAL A 32 6.28 8.61 -31.90
N LEU A 33 6.65 7.51 -31.24
CA LEU A 33 6.63 7.43 -29.79
C LEU A 33 7.89 8.09 -29.19
N PRO A 34 7.76 8.90 -28.12
CA PRO A 34 8.89 9.42 -27.36
C PRO A 34 9.76 8.29 -26.80
N GLU A 35 11.03 8.56 -26.51
CA GLU A 35 11.94 7.59 -25.91
C GLU A 35 11.74 7.42 -24.39
N ASP A 36 11.04 8.34 -23.75
CA ASP A 36 10.80 8.37 -22.31
C ASP A 36 9.39 7.86 -21.92
N ALA A 37 9.02 8.03 -20.65
CA ALA A 37 7.74 7.56 -20.11
C ALA A 37 6.51 8.27 -20.71
N SER A 38 6.67 9.42 -21.37
CA SER A 38 5.57 10.16 -21.99
C SER A 38 4.88 9.37 -23.12
N ARG A 39 5.56 8.36 -23.69
CA ARG A 39 4.93 7.42 -24.65
C ARG A 39 3.68 6.71 -24.12
N PHE A 40 3.56 6.59 -22.78
CA PHE A 40 2.41 5.95 -22.13
C PHE A 40 1.29 6.95 -21.78
N GLU A 41 1.50 8.24 -22.02
CA GLU A 41 0.46 9.26 -21.87
C GLU A 41 -0.41 9.27 -23.11
N PHE A 42 -1.66 8.88 -23.00
CA PHE A 42 -2.54 8.79 -24.17
C PHE A 42 -3.53 9.97 -24.30
N THR A 43 -3.80 10.70 -23.23
CA THR A 43 -4.78 11.79 -23.20
C THR A 43 -4.39 12.88 -22.21
N THR A 44 -5.24 13.89 -22.06
CA THR A 44 -5.08 14.97 -21.09
C THR A 44 -4.92 14.40 -19.68
N LEU A 45 -3.91 14.89 -18.96
CA LEU A 45 -3.59 14.47 -17.61
C LEU A 45 -4.58 15.05 -16.60
N HIS A 46 -4.80 14.33 -15.51
CA HIS A 46 -5.58 14.82 -14.37
C HIS A 46 -4.72 15.74 -13.51
N PHE A 47 -4.57 17.00 -13.90
CA PHE A 47 -3.64 17.95 -13.28
C PHE A 47 -3.88 18.14 -11.77
N GLY A 48 -5.13 18.14 -11.30
CA GLY A 48 -5.43 18.25 -9.87
C GLY A 48 -4.87 17.07 -9.06
N ALA A 49 -4.99 15.83 -9.58
CA ALA A 49 -4.42 14.66 -8.92
C ALA A 49 -2.87 14.66 -8.97
N LEU A 50 -2.27 15.17 -10.06
CA LEU A 50 -0.82 15.31 -10.16
C LEU A 50 -0.28 16.36 -9.17
N GLN A 51 -1.00 17.45 -8.97
CA GLN A 51 -0.65 18.45 -7.97
C GLN A 51 -0.69 17.87 -6.54
N GLY A 52 -1.75 17.13 -6.21
CA GLY A 52 -1.83 16.43 -4.92
C GLY A 52 -0.71 15.43 -4.72
N LEU A 53 -0.40 14.62 -5.75
CA LEU A 53 0.70 13.68 -5.70
C LEU A 53 2.07 14.38 -5.50
N ALA A 54 2.29 15.52 -6.17
CA ALA A 54 3.53 16.27 -6.03
C ALA A 54 3.72 16.76 -4.59
N ILE A 55 2.67 17.32 -3.97
CA ILE A 55 2.69 17.76 -2.58
C ILE A 55 3.00 16.60 -1.63
N SER A 56 2.32 15.45 -1.80
CA SER A 56 2.58 14.27 -0.97
C SER A 56 4.00 13.74 -1.11
N ILE A 57 4.57 13.80 -2.32
CA ILE A 57 5.98 13.40 -2.53
C ILE A 57 6.92 14.38 -1.83
N GLU A 58 6.67 15.69 -1.92
CA GLU A 58 7.46 16.72 -1.25
C GLU A 58 7.45 16.52 0.27
N GLU A 59 6.28 16.28 0.87
CA GLU A 59 6.16 15.97 2.30
C GLU A 59 6.97 14.73 2.70
N MET A 60 6.90 13.65 1.92
CA MET A 60 7.68 12.43 2.20
C MET A 60 9.19 12.65 2.06
N VAL A 61 9.61 13.49 1.10
CA VAL A 61 11.03 13.85 0.93
C VAL A 61 11.51 14.70 2.11
N ASP A 62 10.70 15.63 2.60
CA ASP A 62 11.03 16.50 3.72
C ASP A 62 11.14 15.72 5.04
N ILE A 63 10.27 14.71 5.26
CA ILE A 63 10.37 13.80 6.42
C ILE A 63 11.64 12.93 6.32
N GLY A 64 11.97 12.47 5.12
CA GLY A 64 13.09 11.57 4.86
C GLY A 64 12.69 10.10 4.80
N GLN A 65 13.11 9.44 3.73
CA GLN A 65 12.74 8.05 3.46
C GLN A 65 13.22 7.08 4.55
N ASP A 66 14.40 7.30 5.12
CA ASP A 66 14.95 6.43 6.16
C ASP A 66 14.17 6.57 7.47
N GLU A 67 13.71 7.78 7.80
CA GLU A 67 12.87 8.03 8.98
C GLU A 67 11.50 7.40 8.83
N ILE A 68 10.87 7.53 7.66
CA ILE A 68 9.60 6.88 7.34
C ILE A 68 9.76 5.36 7.47
N TRP A 69 10.79 4.78 6.85
CA TRP A 69 11.04 3.35 6.92
C TRP A 69 11.25 2.86 8.35
N ALA A 70 12.06 3.56 9.12
CA ALA A 70 12.32 3.20 10.53
C ALA A 70 11.04 3.26 11.39
N HIS A 71 10.18 4.25 11.13
CA HIS A 71 8.88 4.36 11.78
C HIS A 71 7.95 3.20 11.42
N ASP A 72 7.78 2.95 10.13
CA ASP A 72 6.89 1.91 9.61
C ASP A 72 7.30 0.50 10.09
N ILE A 73 8.61 0.25 10.18
CA ILE A 73 9.13 -1.01 10.70
C ILE A 73 8.87 -1.16 12.20
N ARG A 74 8.97 -0.09 13.01
CA ARG A 74 8.58 -0.15 14.43
C ARG A 74 7.09 -0.49 14.60
N LEU A 75 6.22 0.06 13.75
CA LEU A 75 4.79 -0.27 13.77
C LEU A 75 4.55 -1.73 13.34
N ALA A 76 5.27 -2.21 12.34
CA ALA A 76 5.20 -3.61 11.91
C ALA A 76 5.66 -4.56 13.03
N ASP A 77 6.71 -4.20 13.78
CA ASP A 77 7.14 -4.96 14.96
C ASP A 77 6.03 -5.05 16.01
N ALA A 78 5.38 -3.93 16.32
CA ALA A 78 4.25 -3.92 17.24
C ALA A 78 3.08 -4.80 16.76
N VAL A 79 2.81 -4.83 15.44
CA VAL A 79 1.81 -5.74 14.85
C VAL A 79 2.22 -7.21 15.03
N ILE A 80 3.48 -7.55 14.76
CA ILE A 80 4.00 -8.92 14.91
C ILE A 80 3.93 -9.37 16.38
N GLU A 81 4.36 -8.52 17.32
CA GLU A 81 4.27 -8.78 18.76
C GLU A 81 2.83 -8.96 19.23
N GLY A 82 1.92 -8.07 18.79
CA GLY A 82 0.50 -8.16 19.10
C GLY A 82 -0.13 -9.46 18.61
N ALA A 83 0.14 -9.86 17.36
CA ALA A 83 -0.33 -11.11 16.78
C ALA A 83 0.22 -12.33 17.54
N THR A 84 1.52 -12.35 17.79
CA THR A 84 2.21 -13.44 18.51
C THR A 84 1.66 -13.59 19.92
N SER A 85 1.44 -12.47 20.65
CA SER A 85 0.88 -12.50 22.01
C SER A 85 -0.53 -13.09 22.07
N MET A 86 -1.27 -13.04 20.98
CA MET A 86 -2.59 -13.66 20.84
C MET A 86 -2.52 -15.10 20.32
N GLY A 87 -1.36 -15.64 20.02
CA GLY A 87 -1.17 -16.94 19.39
C GLY A 87 -1.69 -16.98 17.95
N LEU A 88 -1.67 -15.84 17.25
CA LEU A 88 -2.02 -15.76 15.83
C LEU A 88 -0.76 -15.97 14.98
N GLU A 89 -0.90 -16.68 13.87
CA GLU A 89 0.19 -16.92 12.92
C GLU A 89 0.46 -15.65 12.10
N VAL A 90 1.70 -15.15 12.15
CA VAL A 90 2.19 -14.12 11.22
C VAL A 90 2.69 -14.83 9.97
N VAL A 91 2.07 -14.53 8.81
CA VAL A 91 2.38 -15.17 7.52
C VAL A 91 3.44 -14.39 6.74
N SER A 92 3.52 -13.08 6.97
CA SER A 92 4.57 -12.23 6.36
C SER A 92 5.95 -12.63 6.87
N PRO A 93 7.02 -12.52 6.03
CA PRO A 93 8.38 -12.68 6.48
C PRO A 93 8.71 -11.73 7.63
N THR A 94 9.40 -12.22 8.65
CA THR A 94 9.81 -11.44 9.83
C THR A 94 11.31 -11.12 9.83
N ASP A 95 12.10 -11.80 8.98
CA ASP A 95 13.53 -11.57 8.83
C ASP A 95 13.80 -10.16 8.29
N ALA A 96 14.82 -9.49 8.84
CA ALA A 96 15.09 -8.07 8.56
C ALA A 96 15.35 -7.75 7.08
N ASP A 97 15.88 -8.69 6.31
CA ASP A 97 16.19 -8.57 4.89
C ASP A 97 15.02 -8.93 3.94
N GLN A 98 13.93 -9.51 4.49
CA GLN A 98 12.78 -9.99 3.70
C GLN A 98 11.46 -9.32 4.10
N ARG A 99 11.42 -8.67 5.26
CA ARG A 99 10.22 -8.06 5.82
C ARG A 99 9.86 -6.73 5.15
N SER A 100 8.61 -6.35 5.26
CA SER A 100 8.11 -5.02 4.92
C SER A 100 7.28 -4.46 6.08
N ALA A 101 6.82 -3.21 5.94
CA ALA A 101 5.87 -2.63 6.88
C ALA A 101 4.47 -3.28 6.82
N ILE A 102 4.18 -4.09 5.79
CA ILE A 102 2.90 -4.78 5.64
C ILE A 102 2.97 -6.14 6.34
N VAL A 103 2.07 -6.38 7.28
CA VAL A 103 1.99 -7.63 8.04
C VAL A 103 0.67 -8.32 7.76
N SER A 104 0.74 -9.59 7.36
CA SER A 104 -0.42 -10.45 7.16
C SER A 104 -0.53 -11.46 8.30
N ILE A 105 -1.70 -11.52 8.92
CA ILE A 105 -2.01 -12.37 10.08
C ILE A 105 -3.08 -13.37 9.64
N ARG A 106 -2.86 -14.66 9.89
CA ARG A 106 -3.86 -15.71 9.66
C ARG A 106 -4.93 -15.66 10.74
N THR A 107 -6.18 -15.74 10.33
CA THR A 107 -7.29 -15.91 11.28
C THR A 107 -7.26 -17.31 11.90
N PRO A 108 -7.76 -17.47 13.13
CA PRO A 108 -7.91 -18.81 13.72
C PRO A 108 -8.80 -19.71 12.84
N ASP A 109 -8.60 -21.03 12.96
CA ASP A 109 -9.42 -22.00 12.23
C ASP A 109 -10.91 -21.83 12.56
N GLY A 110 -11.72 -21.79 11.52
CA GLY A 110 -13.17 -21.59 11.62
C GLY A 110 -13.62 -20.12 11.63
N GLU A 111 -12.69 -19.17 11.71
CA GLU A 111 -12.99 -17.74 11.67
C GLU A 111 -12.85 -17.16 10.24
N ASP A 112 -13.83 -16.37 9.84
CA ASP A 112 -13.83 -15.69 8.53
C ASP A 112 -13.17 -14.32 8.65
N SER A 113 -12.01 -14.17 8.01
CA SER A 113 -11.23 -12.91 8.00
C SER A 113 -12.05 -11.72 7.48
N SER A 114 -12.94 -11.94 6.50
CA SER A 114 -13.78 -10.87 5.95
C SER A 114 -14.80 -10.36 6.96
N GLN A 115 -15.34 -11.22 7.81
CA GLN A 115 -16.25 -10.85 8.89
C GLN A 115 -15.49 -10.11 10.00
N ILE A 116 -14.30 -10.58 10.38
CA ILE A 116 -13.46 -9.90 11.38
C ILE A 116 -13.09 -8.48 10.91
N VAL A 117 -12.65 -8.34 9.67
CA VAL A 117 -12.29 -7.02 9.08
C VAL A 117 -13.49 -6.08 9.07
N ARG A 118 -14.67 -6.58 8.72
CA ARG A 118 -15.91 -5.78 8.75
C ARG A 118 -16.26 -5.36 10.17
N ARG A 119 -16.16 -6.25 11.15
CA ARG A 119 -16.41 -5.92 12.55
C ARG A 119 -15.41 -4.91 13.11
N LEU A 120 -14.13 -5.02 12.75
CA LEU A 120 -13.11 -4.00 13.11
C LEU A 120 -13.51 -2.63 12.60
N GLN A 121 -14.01 -2.54 11.37
CA GLN A 121 -14.45 -1.28 10.79
C GLN A 121 -15.73 -0.76 11.45
N ASP A 122 -16.78 -1.60 11.55
CA ASP A 122 -18.12 -1.17 11.94
C ASP A 122 -18.24 -0.90 13.46
N GLU A 123 -17.55 -1.71 14.29
CA GLU A 123 -17.65 -1.62 15.75
C GLU A 123 -16.56 -0.74 16.36
N PHE A 124 -15.38 -0.66 15.74
CA PHE A 124 -14.20 0.00 16.32
C PHE A 124 -13.59 1.10 15.45
N GLY A 125 -14.07 1.31 14.21
CA GLY A 125 -13.56 2.30 13.29
C GLY A 125 -12.13 2.00 12.75
N ILE A 126 -11.70 0.73 12.82
CA ILE A 126 -10.36 0.30 12.43
C ILE A 126 -10.38 -0.24 11.00
N LEU A 127 -9.60 0.37 10.12
CA LEU A 127 -9.49 -0.02 8.72
C LEU A 127 -8.28 -0.93 8.51
N VAL A 128 -8.54 -2.19 8.23
CA VAL A 128 -7.57 -3.19 7.77
C VAL A 128 -8.14 -3.91 6.54
N THR A 129 -7.39 -4.79 5.90
CA THR A 129 -7.83 -5.43 4.66
C THR A 129 -7.88 -6.94 4.80
N ASP A 130 -8.98 -7.57 4.36
CA ASP A 130 -8.99 -9.02 4.07
C ASP A 130 -8.20 -9.29 2.78
N ARG A 131 -7.25 -10.21 2.86
CA ARG A 131 -6.45 -10.62 1.72
C ARG A 131 -6.25 -12.13 1.75
N SER A 132 -6.94 -12.83 0.85
CA SER A 132 -6.82 -14.30 0.73
C SER A 132 -7.07 -15.06 2.05
N GLY A 133 -8.06 -14.64 2.82
CA GLY A 133 -8.39 -15.26 4.11
C GLY A 133 -7.46 -14.87 5.26
N MET A 134 -6.76 -13.74 5.14
CA MET A 134 -5.86 -13.19 6.16
C MET A 134 -6.18 -11.73 6.42
N ILE A 135 -5.94 -11.28 7.64
CA ILE A 135 -6.00 -9.86 8.01
C ILE A 135 -4.66 -9.22 7.64
N ARG A 136 -4.69 -8.28 6.70
CA ARG A 136 -3.51 -7.49 6.34
C ARG A 136 -3.54 -6.14 7.04
N VAL A 137 -2.52 -5.88 7.82
CA VAL A 137 -2.25 -4.62 8.51
C VAL A 137 -1.15 -3.88 7.76
N SER A 138 -1.38 -2.64 7.40
CA SER A 138 -0.47 -1.82 6.58
C SER A 138 -0.32 -0.43 7.20
N PRO A 139 0.36 -0.31 8.34
CA PRO A 139 0.57 0.98 8.99
C PRO A 139 1.56 1.85 8.20
N HIS A 140 1.46 3.16 8.37
CA HIS A 140 2.34 4.13 7.72
C HIS A 140 2.52 5.36 8.64
N ILE A 141 3.18 6.39 8.15
CA ILE A 141 3.57 7.60 8.90
C ILE A 141 2.43 8.26 9.69
N ASP A 142 1.18 8.05 9.27
CA ASP A 142 -0.02 8.58 9.92
C ASP A 142 -0.47 7.76 11.15
N ASN A 143 0.16 6.61 11.38
CA ASN A 143 -0.21 5.71 12.47
C ASN A 143 0.78 5.78 13.63
N ASP A 144 0.32 5.37 14.82
CA ASP A 144 1.14 5.25 16.02
C ASP A 144 0.96 3.88 16.71
N THR A 145 1.78 3.61 17.70
CA THR A 145 1.73 2.35 18.45
C THR A 145 0.45 2.17 19.24
N HIS A 146 -0.18 3.26 19.70
CA HIS A 146 -1.45 3.20 20.42
C HIS A 146 -2.59 2.69 19.52
N GLN A 147 -2.58 3.06 18.24
CA GLN A 147 -3.55 2.52 17.27
C GLN A 147 -3.33 1.02 17.04
N ILE A 148 -2.07 0.54 17.05
CA ILE A 148 -1.79 -0.90 16.96
C ILE A 148 -2.27 -1.64 18.23
N GLU A 149 -2.06 -1.06 19.42
CA GLU A 149 -2.61 -1.61 20.67
C GLU A 149 -4.14 -1.72 20.62
N THR A 150 -4.80 -0.67 20.13
CA THR A 150 -6.26 -0.62 19.96
C THR A 150 -6.75 -1.70 18.99
N LEU A 151 -6.03 -1.92 17.87
CA LEU A 151 -6.33 -3.01 16.95
C LEU A 151 -6.36 -4.38 17.67
N PHE A 152 -5.33 -4.67 18.46
CA PHE A 152 -5.25 -5.97 19.14
C PHE A 152 -6.21 -6.12 20.32
N GLN A 153 -6.56 -5.04 21.01
CA GLN A 153 -7.66 -5.05 22.00
C GLN A 153 -9.00 -5.37 21.33
N SER A 154 -9.27 -4.76 20.18
CA SER A 154 -10.49 -5.00 19.40
C SER A 154 -10.53 -6.44 18.85
N LEU A 155 -9.41 -6.96 18.34
CA LEU A 155 -9.29 -8.35 17.89
C LEU A 155 -9.55 -9.34 19.04
N ARG A 156 -9.02 -9.08 20.26
CA ARG A 156 -9.34 -9.93 21.44
C ARG A 156 -10.82 -9.94 21.73
N THR A 157 -11.49 -8.80 21.66
CA THR A 157 -12.94 -8.67 21.86
C THR A 157 -13.71 -9.46 20.80
N ILE A 158 -13.34 -9.31 19.53
CA ILE A 158 -14.00 -10.00 18.40
C ILE A 158 -13.85 -11.53 18.51
N LEU A 159 -12.65 -12.01 18.86
CA LEU A 159 -12.31 -13.42 18.93
C LEU A 159 -12.66 -14.08 20.28
N GLY A 160 -13.27 -13.35 21.23
CA GLY A 160 -13.63 -13.86 22.54
C GLY A 160 -12.43 -14.29 23.41
N LYS A 161 -11.21 -13.78 23.09
CA LYS A 161 -9.99 -14.08 23.84
C LYS A 161 -9.84 -13.07 24.97
N THR A 162 -10.09 -13.48 26.21
CA THR A 162 -9.83 -12.68 27.41
C THR A 162 -8.33 -12.48 27.59
N SER A 163 -7.92 -11.26 28.00
CA SER A 163 -6.54 -11.01 28.42
C SER A 163 -6.22 -11.87 29.64
N SER A 164 -5.23 -12.74 29.53
CA SER A 164 -4.65 -13.47 30.67
C SER A 164 -3.69 -12.58 31.41
#